data_180df2615213cf207fe20f0b54bb9122
#
_entry.id   180df2615213cf207fe20f0b54bb9122
#
_cell.length_a   1.000
_cell.length_b   1.000
_cell.length_c   1.000
_cell.angle_alpha   90.00
_cell.angle_beta   90.00
_cell.angle_gamma   90.00
#
_symmetry.space_group_name_H-M   'P 1'
#
loop_
_entity.id
_entity.type
_entity.pdbx_description
1 polymer ?
#
loop_
_entity_poly.entity_id
_entity_poly.type
_entity_poly.pdbx_seq_one_letter_code
_entity_poly.pdbx_strand_id
1 'polypeptide(L)'
;MASATYQMSTRFQSLAFSVDGDNELLWRMNPRRKDVESWRDSLLMVTAELDSERGGPPVEEITKSKRRTLYAKVSRVGSEFESDEFLRLFDFPSMRATVSKRPSSIVPQQFLFLMNSPFMVERAKALSERLHREAENDQERIGRAYRLLFSRSPSEEELQMGILFLSGSSSSAKLLPWQQYGQVLMSSNEFMYVR
;
A
#
# COMPACT_ATOMS: atom_id res chain seq x y z
N MET A 1 18.45 8.15 -11.00
CA MET A 1 17.20 7.62 -11.63
C MET A 1 17.30 7.45 -13.15
N ALA A 2 18.35 7.99 -13.82
CA ALA A 2 18.50 7.87 -15.27
C ALA A 2 19.32 6.63 -15.72
N SER A 3 19.79 5.77 -14.82
CA SER A 3 20.52 4.55 -15.19
C SER A 3 19.58 3.48 -15.75
N ALA A 4 20.05 2.72 -16.73
CA ALA A 4 19.31 1.59 -17.30
C ALA A 4 18.90 0.57 -16.22
N THR A 5 19.77 0.29 -15.25
CA THR A 5 19.52 -0.62 -14.13
C THR A 5 18.32 -0.17 -13.28
N TYR A 6 18.19 1.14 -13.01
CA TYR A 6 17.06 1.67 -12.24
C TYR A 6 15.74 1.58 -13.00
N GLN A 7 15.79 1.61 -14.32
CA GLN A 7 14.61 1.57 -15.20
C GLN A 7 14.21 0.15 -15.62
N MET A 8 14.91 -0.86 -15.13
CA MET A 8 14.63 -2.25 -15.47
C MET A 8 13.27 -2.70 -14.92
N SER A 9 12.57 -3.49 -15.73
CA SER A 9 11.33 -4.13 -15.31
C SER A 9 11.58 -5.22 -14.26
N THR A 10 10.61 -5.43 -13.38
CA THR A 10 10.61 -6.56 -12.44
C THR A 10 10.05 -7.85 -13.06
N ARG A 11 9.66 -7.84 -14.34
CA ARG A 11 9.04 -9.01 -15.01
C ARG A 11 9.95 -10.23 -14.97
N PHE A 12 9.35 -11.36 -14.62
CA PHE A 12 10.03 -12.64 -14.67
C PHE A 12 10.25 -13.10 -16.11
N GLN A 13 11.44 -13.62 -16.41
CA GLN A 13 11.81 -14.21 -17.68
C GLN A 13 12.45 -15.57 -17.42
N SER A 14 11.81 -16.65 -17.86
CA SER A 14 12.24 -18.03 -17.56
C SER A 14 13.63 -18.35 -18.08
N LEU A 15 14.00 -17.85 -19.27
CA LEU A 15 15.34 -18.06 -19.84
C LEU A 15 16.41 -17.34 -19.03
N ALA A 16 16.20 -16.08 -18.64
CA ALA A 16 17.15 -15.34 -17.82
C ALA A 16 17.27 -15.97 -16.42
N PHE A 17 16.16 -16.43 -15.82
CA PHE A 17 16.17 -17.12 -14.55
C PHE A 17 16.94 -18.47 -14.60
N SER A 18 16.88 -19.20 -15.71
CA SER A 18 17.66 -20.44 -15.84
C SER A 18 19.17 -20.24 -15.90
N VAL A 19 19.62 -19.04 -16.30
CA VAL A 19 21.05 -18.67 -16.38
C VAL A 19 21.51 -18.02 -15.08
N ASP A 20 20.70 -17.16 -14.50
CA ASP A 20 21.00 -16.36 -13.31
C ASP A 20 19.77 -16.27 -12.39
N GLY A 21 19.54 -17.37 -11.65
CA GLY A 21 18.39 -17.49 -10.72
C GLY A 21 18.43 -16.46 -9.60
N ASP A 22 19.59 -16.11 -9.10
CA ASP A 22 19.82 -15.18 -7.98
C ASP A 22 19.86 -13.71 -8.42
N ASN A 23 19.75 -13.44 -9.74
CA ASN A 23 19.75 -12.11 -10.31
C ASN A 23 21.05 -11.30 -10.00
N GLU A 24 22.20 -11.96 -9.94
CA GLU A 24 23.50 -11.32 -9.72
C GLU A 24 23.91 -10.42 -10.89
N LEU A 25 23.52 -10.80 -12.11
CA LEU A 25 23.77 -10.04 -13.33
C LEU A 25 22.73 -8.95 -13.60
N LEU A 26 21.77 -8.77 -12.68
CA LEU A 26 20.75 -7.72 -12.76
C LEU A 26 19.93 -7.76 -14.06
N TRP A 27 19.46 -8.95 -14.48
CA TRP A 27 18.58 -9.06 -15.65
C TRP A 27 17.16 -8.53 -15.40
N ARG A 28 16.80 -8.29 -14.13
CA ARG A 28 15.56 -7.60 -13.72
C ARG A 28 15.78 -6.75 -12.49
N MET A 29 14.89 -5.81 -12.23
CA MET A 29 14.83 -5.13 -10.94
C MET A 29 14.22 -6.06 -9.88
N ASN A 30 14.86 -6.18 -8.72
CA ASN A 30 14.28 -6.95 -7.62
C ASN A 30 13.08 -6.21 -7.02
N PRO A 31 11.89 -6.86 -6.88
CA PRO A 31 10.76 -6.25 -6.20
C PRO A 31 11.15 -5.87 -4.78
N ARG A 32 10.86 -4.65 -4.38
CA ARG A 32 11.16 -4.16 -3.04
C ARG A 32 9.88 -3.76 -2.33
N ARG A 33 9.67 -4.31 -1.12
CA ARG A 33 8.56 -3.89 -0.28
C ARG A 33 8.72 -2.43 0.13
N LYS A 34 7.64 -1.67 0.09
CA LYS A 34 7.61 -0.29 0.60
C LYS A 34 7.83 -0.31 2.11
N ASP A 35 8.61 0.65 2.59
CA ASP A 35 8.69 0.91 4.03
C ASP A 35 7.32 1.39 4.54
N VAL A 36 7.03 1.17 5.82
CA VAL A 36 5.72 1.50 6.42
C VAL A 36 5.34 2.97 6.21
N GLU A 37 6.32 3.86 6.26
CA GLU A 37 6.11 5.29 6.04
C GLU A 37 5.66 5.57 4.60
N SER A 38 6.35 5.00 3.62
CA SER A 38 6.01 5.15 2.20
C SER A 38 4.69 4.46 1.86
N TRP A 39 4.43 3.30 2.44
CA TRP A 39 3.20 2.56 2.24
C TRP A 39 1.98 3.34 2.79
N ARG A 40 2.05 3.80 4.04
CA ARG A 40 0.97 4.58 4.66
C ARG A 40 0.74 5.91 3.94
N ASP A 41 1.80 6.65 3.62
CA ASP A 41 1.70 7.92 2.90
C ASP A 41 1.11 7.69 1.49
N SER A 42 1.45 6.56 0.83
CA SER A 42 0.83 6.17 -0.45
C SER A 42 -0.68 5.91 -0.32
N LEU A 43 -1.12 5.24 0.77
CA LEU A 43 -2.56 5.04 1.02
C LEU A 43 -3.29 6.38 1.15
N LEU A 44 -2.76 7.32 1.94
CA LEU A 44 -3.36 8.64 2.09
C LEU A 44 -3.34 9.44 0.79
N MET A 45 -2.31 9.28 -0.03
CA MET A 45 -2.20 9.96 -1.32
C MET A 45 -3.23 9.42 -2.33
N VAL A 46 -3.39 8.10 -2.43
CA VAL A 46 -4.36 7.51 -3.38
C VAL A 46 -5.80 7.73 -2.95
N THR A 47 -6.06 7.98 -1.66
CA THR A 47 -7.39 8.38 -1.16
C THR A 47 -7.62 9.91 -1.22
N ALA A 48 -6.62 10.68 -1.65
CA ALA A 48 -6.61 12.15 -1.65
C ALA A 48 -6.78 12.78 -0.26
N GLU A 49 -6.28 12.12 0.78
CA GLU A 49 -6.37 12.56 2.17
C GLU A 49 -5.03 13.03 2.75
N LEU A 50 -3.92 12.86 2.01
CA LEU A 50 -2.59 13.22 2.50
C LEU A 50 -2.48 14.73 2.75
N ASP A 51 -2.25 15.09 4.01
CA ASP A 51 -1.87 16.43 4.40
C ASP A 51 -0.37 16.64 4.15
N SER A 52 -0.06 17.57 3.25
CA SER A 52 1.30 17.91 2.84
C SER A 52 1.92 19.06 3.64
N GLU A 53 1.25 19.57 4.69
CA GLU A 53 1.77 20.63 5.55
C GLU A 53 3.11 20.23 6.15
N ARG A 54 4.08 21.16 6.10
CA ARG A 54 5.44 20.95 6.60
C ARG A 54 5.62 21.58 7.97
N GLY A 55 6.38 20.90 8.85
CA GLY A 55 6.65 21.37 10.20
C GLY A 55 5.53 21.06 11.18
N GLY A 56 5.55 21.68 12.35
CA GLY A 56 4.58 21.47 13.41
C GLY A 56 4.90 20.32 14.36
N PRO A 57 4.04 20.05 15.36
CA PRO A 57 4.28 19.06 16.40
C PRO A 57 4.22 17.63 15.87
N PRO A 58 4.87 16.67 16.55
CA PRO A 58 4.74 15.26 16.22
C PRO A 58 3.32 14.73 16.51
N VAL A 59 2.98 13.63 15.85
CA VAL A 59 1.66 12.98 15.94
C VAL A 59 1.78 11.69 16.74
N GLU A 60 0.99 11.52 17.77
CA GLU A 60 0.99 10.35 18.66
C GLU A 60 0.10 9.21 18.13
N GLU A 61 -1.04 9.55 17.51
CA GLU A 61 -2.00 8.62 16.91
C GLU A 61 -1.94 8.70 15.37
N ILE A 62 -0.92 8.07 14.80
CA ILE A 62 -0.62 8.24 13.39
C ILE A 62 -1.70 7.61 12.48
N THR A 63 -2.39 6.56 12.94
CA THR A 63 -3.46 5.91 12.15
C THR A 63 -4.70 6.81 12.03
N LYS A 64 -4.93 7.73 12.94
CA LYS A 64 -6.01 8.73 12.89
C LYS A 64 -5.64 10.01 12.15
N SER A 65 -4.35 10.27 12.01
CA SER A 65 -3.85 11.49 11.37
C SER A 65 -3.80 11.36 9.85
N LYS A 66 -3.92 12.47 9.14
CA LYS A 66 -3.73 12.57 7.68
C LYS A 66 -2.35 13.12 7.31
N ARG A 67 -1.54 13.52 8.29
CA ARG A 67 -0.18 14.02 8.08
C ARG A 67 0.75 12.91 7.62
N ARG A 68 1.84 13.30 6.97
CA ARG A 68 2.90 12.37 6.56
C ARG A 68 3.42 11.58 7.75
N THR A 69 3.72 10.32 7.53
CA THR A 69 4.25 9.40 8.56
C THR A 69 5.59 9.88 9.14
N LEU A 70 6.32 10.74 8.43
CA LEU A 70 7.52 11.42 8.93
C LEU A 70 7.30 12.15 10.27
N TYR A 71 6.08 12.59 10.56
CA TYR A 71 5.72 13.30 11.79
C TYR A 71 5.21 12.36 12.90
N ALA A 72 5.25 11.06 12.71
CA ALA A 72 4.88 10.11 13.75
C ALA A 72 5.79 10.26 14.96
N LYS A 73 5.20 10.38 16.15
CA LYS A 73 5.95 10.39 17.40
C LYS A 73 6.41 8.98 17.72
N VAL A 74 7.68 8.80 18.01
CA VAL A 74 8.26 7.51 18.37
C VAL A 74 9.03 7.62 19.68
N SER A 75 8.87 6.61 20.55
CA SER A 75 9.56 6.56 21.84
C SER A 75 10.80 5.66 21.78
N ARG A 76 11.76 5.95 22.67
CA ARG A 76 12.89 5.02 22.88
C ARG A 76 12.45 3.75 23.61
N VAL A 77 11.40 3.81 24.41
CA VAL A 77 10.87 2.64 25.13
C VAL A 77 10.08 1.72 24.20
N GLY A 78 9.51 2.27 23.13
CA GLY A 78 9.01 1.51 21.98
C GLY A 78 7.57 1.00 22.12
N SER A 79 6.75 1.58 23.02
CA SER A 79 5.33 1.25 23.16
C SER A 79 4.55 2.30 23.97
N GLU A 80 4.98 3.56 23.91
CA GLU A 80 4.30 4.64 24.62
C GLU A 80 3.16 5.26 23.81
N PHE A 81 3.28 5.19 22.46
CA PHE A 81 2.35 5.83 21.54
C PHE A 81 1.73 4.81 20.59
N GLU A 82 0.52 5.08 20.12
CA GLU A 82 -0.13 4.27 19.07
C GLU A 82 0.74 4.19 17.81
N SER A 83 1.42 5.27 17.46
CA SER A 83 2.36 5.31 16.35
C SER A 83 3.53 4.32 16.50
N ASP A 84 4.03 4.07 17.70
CA ASP A 84 5.07 3.07 17.95
C ASP A 84 4.59 1.64 17.59
N GLU A 85 3.39 1.28 18.05
CA GLU A 85 2.79 -0.04 17.80
C GLU A 85 2.52 -0.26 16.32
N PHE A 86 1.91 0.74 15.66
CA PHE A 86 1.64 0.69 14.23
C PHE A 86 2.92 0.55 13.40
N LEU A 87 3.91 1.39 13.65
CA LEU A 87 5.17 1.39 12.90
C LEU A 87 5.93 0.07 13.09
N ARG A 88 5.99 -0.46 14.30
CA ARG A 88 6.66 -1.72 14.61
C ARG A 88 5.97 -2.93 14.00
N LEU A 89 4.65 -2.91 13.86
CA LEU A 89 3.90 -3.96 13.16
C LEU A 89 4.40 -4.13 11.72
N PHE A 90 4.89 -3.07 11.09
CA PHE A 90 5.38 -3.06 9.72
C PHE A 90 6.91 -2.86 9.63
N ASP A 91 7.67 -3.45 10.55
CA ASP A 91 9.12 -3.53 10.50
C ASP A 91 9.87 -2.19 10.65
N PHE A 92 9.27 -1.19 11.28
CA PHE A 92 10.02 0.03 11.63
C PHE A 92 11.13 -0.29 12.62
N PRO A 93 12.36 0.24 12.43
CA PRO A 93 13.49 -0.05 13.30
C PRO A 93 13.26 0.38 14.75
N SER A 94 13.81 -0.38 15.68
CA SER A 94 13.85 0.04 17.08
C SER A 94 14.72 1.27 17.27
N MET A 95 14.23 2.26 18.02
CA MET A 95 14.99 3.47 18.34
C MET A 95 16.12 3.24 19.39
N ARG A 96 16.24 2.02 19.90
CA ARG A 96 17.27 1.64 20.90
C ARG A 96 18.59 1.19 20.30
N ALA A 97 18.59 0.75 19.06
CA ALA A 97 19.75 0.13 18.43
C ALA A 97 19.95 0.62 17.01
N THR A 98 21.21 0.75 16.61
CA THR A 98 21.58 0.97 15.21
C THR A 98 21.36 -0.33 14.44
N VAL A 99 20.66 -0.26 13.33
CA VAL A 99 20.44 -1.39 12.42
C VAL A 99 21.06 -1.08 11.06
N SER A 100 21.82 -2.02 10.52
CA SER A 100 22.45 -1.87 9.20
C SER A 100 21.45 -1.99 8.05
N LYS A 101 20.37 -2.76 8.25
CA LYS A 101 19.31 -2.97 7.28
C LYS A 101 17.97 -3.14 8.03
N ARG A 102 16.92 -2.54 7.52
CA ARG A 102 15.57 -2.77 8.06
C ARG A 102 15.16 -4.23 7.85
N PRO A 103 14.58 -4.88 8.86
CA PRO A 103 13.97 -6.19 8.67
C PRO A 103 12.84 -6.09 7.64
N SER A 104 12.49 -7.20 7.04
CA SER A 104 11.30 -7.33 6.19
C SER A 104 10.64 -8.64 6.55
N SER A 105 9.63 -8.58 7.41
CA SER A 105 8.88 -9.74 7.86
C SER A 105 7.50 -9.79 7.21
N ILE A 106 6.96 -11.00 7.11
CA ILE A 106 5.57 -11.24 6.72
C ILE A 106 4.94 -12.02 7.87
N VAL A 107 4.14 -11.33 8.66
CA VAL A 107 3.50 -11.93 9.84
C VAL A 107 1.97 -11.84 9.75
N PRO A 108 1.24 -12.82 10.32
CA PRO A 108 -0.23 -12.86 10.26
C PRO A 108 -0.91 -11.58 10.77
N GLN A 109 -0.31 -10.93 11.76
CA GLN A 109 -0.84 -9.69 12.35
C GLN A 109 -0.93 -8.54 11.34
N GLN A 110 0.00 -8.46 10.37
CA GLN A 110 -0.06 -7.48 9.29
C GLN A 110 -1.30 -7.71 8.42
N PHE A 111 -1.61 -8.96 8.07
CA PHE A 111 -2.81 -9.30 7.30
C PHE A 111 -4.09 -9.00 8.09
N LEU A 112 -4.12 -9.32 9.37
CA LEU A 112 -5.25 -8.97 10.24
C LEU A 112 -5.46 -7.47 10.31
N PHE A 113 -4.40 -6.67 10.35
CA PHE A 113 -4.48 -5.22 10.29
C PHE A 113 -5.07 -4.74 8.95
N LEU A 114 -4.59 -5.27 7.82
CA LEU A 114 -5.09 -4.91 6.49
C LEU A 114 -6.58 -5.22 6.32
N MET A 115 -7.05 -6.31 6.93
CA MET A 115 -8.44 -6.74 6.81
C MET A 115 -9.40 -6.06 7.79
N ASN A 116 -8.95 -5.75 9.01
CA ASN A 116 -9.86 -5.43 10.10
C ASN A 116 -9.64 -4.03 10.72
N SER A 117 -8.50 -3.38 10.47
CA SER A 117 -8.23 -2.11 11.14
C SER A 117 -9.19 -0.99 10.71
N PRO A 118 -9.63 -0.14 11.64
CA PRO A 118 -10.41 1.05 11.31
C PRO A 118 -9.68 1.94 10.28
N PHE A 119 -8.36 2.04 10.36
CA PHE A 119 -7.54 2.78 9.40
C PHE A 119 -7.78 2.30 7.96
N MET A 120 -7.71 0.98 7.71
CA MET A 120 -7.94 0.43 6.35
C MET A 120 -9.38 0.59 5.89
N VAL A 121 -10.34 0.43 6.79
CA VAL A 121 -11.77 0.64 6.49
C VAL A 121 -12.04 2.08 6.07
N GLU A 122 -11.48 3.05 6.76
CA GLU A 122 -11.61 4.48 6.40
C GLU A 122 -10.96 4.79 5.06
N ARG A 123 -9.78 4.23 4.79
CA ARG A 123 -9.11 4.39 3.48
C ARG A 123 -9.94 3.77 2.35
N ALA A 124 -10.56 2.62 2.59
CA ALA A 124 -11.44 1.97 1.62
C ALA A 124 -12.67 2.83 1.29
N LYS A 125 -13.28 3.45 2.29
CA LYS A 125 -14.38 4.41 2.11
C LYS A 125 -13.93 5.63 1.32
N ALA A 126 -12.83 6.27 1.71
CA ALA A 126 -12.30 7.46 1.05
C ALA A 126 -11.90 7.18 -0.41
N LEU A 127 -11.29 6.02 -0.70
CA LEU A 127 -11.01 5.61 -2.07
C LEU A 127 -12.29 5.42 -2.87
N SER A 128 -13.28 4.73 -2.33
CA SER A 128 -14.58 4.53 -2.98
C SER A 128 -15.25 5.87 -3.32
N GLU A 129 -15.29 6.80 -2.38
CA GLU A 129 -15.84 8.16 -2.59
C GLU A 129 -15.08 8.93 -3.67
N ARG A 130 -13.76 8.83 -3.67
CA ARG A 130 -12.91 9.43 -4.70
C ARG A 130 -13.23 8.87 -6.09
N LEU A 131 -13.32 7.56 -6.23
CA LEU A 131 -13.60 6.91 -7.50
C LEU A 131 -14.98 7.27 -8.05
N HIS A 132 -16.00 7.34 -7.18
CA HIS A 132 -17.35 7.77 -7.59
C HIS A 132 -17.40 9.23 -8.05
N ARG A 133 -16.57 10.08 -7.50
CA ARG A 133 -16.47 11.50 -7.90
C ARG A 133 -15.68 11.68 -9.22
N GLU A 134 -14.67 10.82 -9.47
CA GLU A 134 -13.74 10.97 -10.59
C GLU A 134 -14.12 10.17 -11.85
N ALA A 135 -15.13 9.27 -11.77
CA ALA A 135 -15.56 8.43 -12.89
C ALA A 135 -17.05 8.11 -12.82
N GLU A 136 -17.69 8.00 -13.99
CA GLU A 136 -19.14 7.88 -14.09
C GLU A 136 -19.64 6.45 -13.95
N ASN A 137 -18.92 5.47 -14.52
CA ASN A 137 -19.32 4.06 -14.54
C ASN A 137 -18.26 3.15 -13.90
N ASP A 138 -18.62 1.91 -13.61
CA ASP A 138 -17.78 0.97 -12.89
C ASP A 138 -16.52 0.58 -13.68
N GLN A 139 -16.59 0.50 -14.99
CA GLN A 139 -15.43 0.20 -15.83
C GLN A 139 -14.37 1.32 -15.75
N GLU A 140 -14.79 2.56 -15.82
CA GLU A 140 -13.91 3.72 -15.67
C GLU A 140 -13.34 3.82 -14.26
N ARG A 141 -14.17 3.54 -13.22
CA ARG A 141 -13.74 3.52 -11.81
C ARG A 141 -12.67 2.46 -11.57
N ILE A 142 -12.83 1.24 -12.11
CA ILE A 142 -11.81 0.19 -12.05
C ILE A 142 -10.53 0.68 -12.73
N GLY A 143 -10.64 1.19 -13.96
CA GLY A 143 -9.50 1.76 -14.68
C GLY A 143 -8.79 2.88 -13.92
N ARG A 144 -9.55 3.74 -13.24
CA ARG A 144 -9.02 4.81 -12.39
C ARG A 144 -8.33 4.27 -11.14
N ALA A 145 -8.93 3.28 -10.47
CA ALA A 145 -8.34 2.62 -9.30
C ALA A 145 -6.98 2.00 -9.63
N TYR A 146 -6.87 1.27 -10.73
CA TYR A 146 -5.60 0.68 -11.17
C TYR A 146 -4.53 1.72 -11.47
N ARG A 147 -4.89 2.81 -12.14
CA ARG A 147 -3.95 3.91 -12.40
C ARG A 147 -3.46 4.59 -11.12
N LEU A 148 -4.34 4.80 -10.14
CA LEU A 148 -3.98 5.40 -8.85
C LEU A 148 -3.11 4.50 -7.99
N LEU A 149 -3.45 3.20 -7.92
CA LEU A 149 -2.80 2.25 -7.01
C LEU A 149 -1.56 1.61 -7.62
N PHE A 150 -1.61 1.26 -8.92
CA PHE A 150 -0.59 0.45 -9.59
C PHE A 150 0.12 1.17 -10.73
N SER A 151 -0.27 2.41 -11.04
CA SER A 151 0.30 3.22 -12.14
C SER A 151 0.19 2.55 -13.52
N ARG A 152 -0.79 1.66 -13.72
CA ARG A 152 -1.09 0.97 -14.97
C ARG A 152 -2.59 0.86 -15.19
N SER A 153 -2.98 0.51 -16.39
CA SER A 153 -4.36 0.09 -16.68
C SER A 153 -4.58 -1.37 -16.24
N PRO A 154 -5.82 -1.76 -15.88
CA PRO A 154 -6.15 -3.17 -15.67
C PRO A 154 -6.02 -3.95 -16.98
N SER A 155 -5.73 -5.25 -16.89
CA SER A 155 -5.94 -6.16 -18.02
C SER A 155 -7.44 -6.42 -18.23
N GLU A 156 -7.80 -7.01 -19.38
CA GLU A 156 -9.21 -7.37 -19.64
C GLU A 156 -9.74 -8.34 -18.59
N GLU A 157 -8.93 -9.31 -18.17
CA GLU A 157 -9.28 -10.27 -17.12
C GLU A 157 -9.50 -9.61 -15.77
N GLU A 158 -8.62 -8.67 -15.37
CA GLU A 158 -8.75 -7.91 -14.13
C GLU A 158 -10.00 -7.03 -14.14
N LEU A 159 -10.33 -6.43 -15.28
CA LEU A 159 -11.52 -5.63 -15.45
C LEU A 159 -12.78 -6.48 -15.28
N GLN A 160 -12.86 -7.63 -15.95
CA GLN A 160 -13.98 -8.56 -15.85
C GLN A 160 -14.15 -9.11 -14.44
N MET A 161 -13.06 -9.48 -13.76
CA MET A 161 -13.10 -9.90 -12.35
C MET A 161 -13.61 -8.79 -11.44
N GLY A 162 -13.20 -7.55 -11.67
CA GLY A 162 -13.67 -6.41 -10.90
C GLY A 162 -15.18 -6.17 -11.07
N ILE A 163 -15.68 -6.20 -12.30
CA ILE A 163 -17.12 -6.07 -12.59
C ILE A 163 -17.91 -7.20 -11.95
N LEU A 164 -17.44 -8.44 -12.06
CA LEU A 164 -18.10 -9.60 -11.45
C LEU A 164 -18.15 -9.49 -9.92
N PHE A 165 -17.04 -9.07 -9.29
CA PHE A 165 -16.99 -8.85 -7.85
C PHE A 165 -18.02 -7.81 -7.40
N LEU A 166 -18.11 -6.68 -8.09
CA LEU A 166 -19.03 -5.59 -7.75
C LEU A 166 -20.49 -5.99 -7.91
N SER A 167 -20.82 -6.78 -8.94
CA SER A 167 -22.19 -7.27 -9.19
C SER A 167 -22.63 -8.39 -8.23
N GLY A 168 -21.69 -9.21 -7.75
CA GLY A 168 -21.97 -10.35 -6.88
C GLY A 168 -21.92 -10.05 -5.37
N SER A 169 -21.52 -8.84 -4.98
CA SER A 169 -21.33 -8.50 -3.57
C SER A 169 -22.67 -8.38 -2.81
N SER A 170 -22.76 -9.05 -1.66
CA SER A 170 -23.95 -9.05 -0.82
C SER A 170 -24.16 -7.69 -0.15
N SER A 171 -25.39 -7.18 -0.18
CA SER A 171 -25.79 -5.93 0.51
C SER A 171 -25.83 -6.04 2.04
N SER A 172 -25.65 -7.24 2.60
CA SER A 172 -25.62 -7.47 4.06
C SER A 172 -24.23 -7.31 4.68
N ALA A 173 -23.20 -7.02 3.88
CA ALA A 173 -21.85 -6.85 4.37
C ALA A 173 -21.65 -5.50 5.10
N LYS A 174 -20.71 -5.46 6.04
CA LYS A 174 -20.36 -4.25 6.81
C LYS A 174 -19.85 -3.11 5.93
N LEU A 175 -19.26 -3.43 4.78
CA LEU A 175 -18.74 -2.48 3.79
C LEU A 175 -19.53 -2.60 2.49
N LEU A 176 -19.72 -1.48 1.80
CA LEU A 176 -20.30 -1.44 0.45
C LEU A 176 -19.37 -2.13 -0.56
N PRO A 177 -19.90 -2.66 -1.70
CA PRO A 177 -19.09 -3.39 -2.69
C PRO A 177 -17.81 -2.65 -3.13
N TRP A 178 -17.93 -1.38 -3.45
CA TRP A 178 -16.77 -0.55 -3.83
C TRP A 178 -15.76 -0.33 -2.72
N GLN A 179 -16.21 -0.27 -1.47
CA GLN A 179 -15.31 -0.18 -0.31
C GLN A 179 -14.55 -1.49 -0.10
N GLN A 180 -15.23 -2.64 -0.24
CA GLN A 180 -14.58 -3.95 -0.19
C GLN A 180 -13.56 -4.12 -1.30
N TYR A 181 -13.93 -3.76 -2.53
CA TYR A 181 -13.04 -3.81 -3.69
C TYR A 181 -11.80 -2.93 -3.49
N GLY A 182 -11.99 -1.69 -3.04
CA GLY A 182 -10.89 -0.78 -2.71
C GLY A 182 -9.96 -1.34 -1.63
N GLN A 183 -10.52 -1.97 -0.58
CA GLN A 183 -9.72 -2.59 0.47
C GLN A 183 -8.88 -3.75 -0.07
N VAL A 184 -9.44 -4.60 -0.92
CA VAL A 184 -8.71 -5.71 -1.56
C VAL A 184 -7.55 -5.18 -2.41
N LEU A 185 -7.78 -4.17 -3.25
CA LEU A 185 -6.73 -3.58 -4.08
C LEU A 185 -5.60 -2.95 -3.24
N MET A 186 -5.94 -2.18 -2.21
CA MET A 186 -4.96 -1.54 -1.31
C MET A 186 -4.18 -2.55 -0.45
N SER A 187 -4.74 -3.75 -0.22
CA SER A 187 -4.10 -4.83 0.53
C SER A 187 -3.29 -5.78 -0.36
N SER A 188 -3.30 -5.57 -1.67
CA SER A 188 -2.60 -6.43 -2.63
C SER A 188 -1.09 -6.29 -2.54
N ASN A 189 -0.36 -7.36 -2.88
CA ASN A 189 1.09 -7.31 -2.98
C ASN A 189 1.57 -6.30 -4.03
N GLU A 190 0.78 -6.07 -5.08
CA GLU A 190 1.13 -5.09 -6.11
C GLU A 190 1.19 -3.67 -5.56
N PHE A 191 0.31 -3.33 -4.61
CA PHE A 191 0.37 -2.04 -3.93
C PHE A 191 1.49 -1.96 -2.89
N MET A 192 1.82 -3.07 -2.23
CA MET A 192 2.84 -3.11 -1.17
C MET A 192 4.28 -3.11 -1.67
N TYR A 193 4.51 -3.49 -2.92
CA TYR A 193 5.85 -3.60 -3.51
C TYR A 193 6.07 -2.54 -4.60
N VAL A 194 7.29 -2.01 -4.67
CA VAL A 194 7.79 -1.26 -5.83
C VAL A 194 8.26 -2.28 -6.87
N ARG A 195 7.75 -2.12 -8.08
CA ARG A 195 8.03 -2.99 -9.23
C ARG A 195 8.64 -2.21 -10.38
#